data_ee2462dbe163f4bf6ebc32e27fc1a329
#
_entry.id   ee2462dbe163f4bf6ebc32e27fc1a329
#
_cell.length_a   1.000
_cell.length_b   1.000
_cell.length_c   1.000
_cell.angle_alpha   90.00
_cell.angle_beta   90.00
_cell.angle_gamma   90.00
#
_symmetry.space_group_name_H-M   'P 1'
#
loop_
_entity.id
_entity.type
_entity.pdbx_description
1 polymer ?
#
loop_
_entity_poly.entity_id
_entity_poly.type
_entity_poly.pdbx_seq_one_letter_code
_entity_poly.pdbx_strand_id
1 'polypeptide(L)'
;MKHKTNNPDRIGFKDCLGTTSLSTISAMSGVLMSTLFMQYMTDYAGLGAMGATLATTLLFAARIVDAVDDPIQGFIMDSGKKTRIGKYKPFFLISIIMTCIGCIFLYALPESFAANPVLVVIWVVFFYLVYDIGSSFYKDNLLFRTMSNDVNERTKLVIGPRVWTMLMGVLVSMFTVFLVMINNKIGNYHDSFAILVTIMVGIATILSLIGWFMVKERHVVENQPG
;
A
#
# COMPACT_ATOMS: atom_id res chain seq x y z
N MET A 1 -35.52 -3.13 29.78
CA MET A 1 -34.04 -3.31 29.71
C MET A 1 -33.71 -4.12 28.47
N LYS A 2 -33.16 -3.49 27.40
CA LYS A 2 -32.73 -4.23 26.23
C LYS A 2 -31.41 -4.94 26.56
N HIS A 3 -31.44 -6.26 26.69
CA HIS A 3 -30.22 -7.08 26.70
C HIS A 3 -29.39 -6.70 25.47
N LYS A 4 -28.27 -6.02 25.67
CA LYS A 4 -27.18 -5.93 24.69
C LYS A 4 -26.64 -7.34 24.50
N THR A 5 -27.22 -8.10 23.56
CA THR A 5 -26.59 -9.32 23.08
C THR A 5 -25.25 -8.90 22.49
N ASN A 6 -24.19 -9.29 23.17
CA ASN A 6 -22.81 -9.14 22.66
C ASN A 6 -22.67 -10.11 21.47
N ASN A 7 -23.18 -9.71 20.29
CA ASN A 7 -22.98 -10.47 19.07
C ASN A 7 -21.53 -10.25 18.64
N PRO A 8 -20.66 -11.27 18.66
CA PRO A 8 -19.25 -11.15 18.30
C PRO A 8 -19.05 -10.74 16.84
N ASP A 9 -20.07 -10.97 15.99
CA ASP A 9 -20.04 -10.62 14.56
C ASP A 9 -20.36 -9.14 14.29
N ARG A 10 -20.89 -8.41 15.29
CA ARG A 10 -21.25 -7.01 15.10
C ARG A 10 -20.01 -6.13 14.95
N ILE A 11 -19.93 -5.45 13.83
CA ILE A 11 -18.87 -4.49 13.53
C ILE A 11 -19.21 -3.12 14.13
N GLY A 12 -18.29 -2.61 14.94
CA GLY A 12 -18.38 -1.27 15.54
C GLY A 12 -17.67 -0.20 14.72
N PHE A 13 -17.90 1.06 15.08
CA PHE A 13 -17.23 2.20 14.45
C PHE A 13 -15.68 2.09 14.55
N LYS A 14 -15.17 1.59 15.65
CA LYS A 14 -13.71 1.36 15.86
C LYS A 14 -13.14 0.35 14.88
N ASP A 15 -13.88 -0.70 14.53
CA ASP A 15 -13.45 -1.70 13.56
C ASP A 15 -13.38 -1.08 12.15
N CYS A 16 -14.41 -0.31 11.77
CA CYS A 16 -14.44 0.41 10.49
C CYS A 16 -13.31 1.45 10.41
N LEU A 17 -13.07 2.21 11.48
CA LEU A 17 -11.97 3.17 11.52
C LEU A 17 -10.62 2.46 11.44
N GLY A 18 -10.45 1.34 12.14
CA GLY A 18 -9.24 0.52 12.12
C GLY A 18 -8.92 -0.01 10.72
N THR A 19 -9.90 -0.58 10.02
CA THR A 19 -9.71 -1.07 8.64
C THR A 19 -9.46 0.06 7.65
N THR A 20 -10.14 1.19 7.79
CA THR A 20 -9.92 2.38 6.96
C THR A 20 -8.51 2.94 7.17
N SER A 21 -8.07 3.09 8.41
CA SER A 21 -6.71 3.55 8.72
C SER A 21 -5.66 2.55 8.23
N LEU A 22 -5.89 1.25 8.40
CA LEU A 22 -4.99 0.19 7.93
C LEU A 22 -4.79 0.25 6.42
N SER A 23 -5.83 0.58 5.65
CA SER A 23 -5.79 0.67 4.18
C SER A 23 -5.04 1.90 3.66
N THR A 24 -4.64 2.85 4.51
CA THR A 24 -4.10 4.15 4.07
C THR A 24 -2.84 4.01 3.23
N ILE A 25 -1.88 3.17 3.65
CA ILE A 25 -0.63 3.00 2.89
C ILE A 25 -0.89 2.37 1.52
N SER A 26 -1.74 1.34 1.46
CA SER A 26 -2.10 0.68 0.20
C SER A 26 -2.86 1.63 -0.73
N ALA A 27 -3.81 2.41 -0.21
CA ALA A 27 -4.55 3.40 -0.96
C ALA A 27 -3.63 4.51 -1.51
N MET A 28 -2.77 5.08 -0.65
CA MET A 28 -1.85 6.16 -1.02
C MET A 28 -0.84 5.70 -2.06
N SER A 29 -0.14 4.60 -1.79
CA SER A 29 0.89 4.09 -2.70
C SER A 29 0.30 3.62 -4.04
N GLY A 30 -0.87 2.97 -4.03
CA GLY A 30 -1.55 2.57 -5.25
C GLY A 30 -1.95 3.75 -6.14
N VAL A 31 -2.45 4.85 -5.55
CA VAL A 31 -2.75 6.07 -6.31
C VAL A 31 -1.47 6.75 -6.81
N LEU A 32 -0.42 6.86 -5.99
CA LEU A 32 0.88 7.41 -6.41
C LEU A 32 1.46 6.63 -7.59
N MET A 33 1.44 5.29 -7.53
CA MET A 33 1.93 4.43 -8.61
C MET A 33 1.11 4.57 -9.89
N SER A 34 -0.21 4.60 -9.80
CA SER A 34 -1.06 4.66 -10.98
C SER A 34 -1.06 6.02 -11.67
N THR A 35 -0.80 7.11 -10.94
CA THR A 35 -0.91 8.48 -11.45
C THR A 35 0.45 9.16 -11.69
N LEU A 36 1.40 8.97 -10.79
CA LEU A 36 2.64 9.76 -10.78
C LEU A 36 3.90 8.99 -11.19
N PHE A 37 3.85 7.65 -11.22
CA PHE A 37 5.06 6.86 -11.49
C PHE A 37 5.65 7.15 -12.89
N MET A 38 4.80 7.15 -13.93
CA MET A 38 5.26 7.45 -15.27
C MET A 38 5.77 8.91 -15.38
N GLN A 39 5.03 9.86 -14.82
CA GLN A 39 5.43 11.26 -14.82
C GLN A 39 6.75 11.47 -14.07
N TYR A 40 6.96 10.81 -12.94
CA TYR A 40 8.23 10.86 -12.22
C TYR A 40 9.39 10.38 -13.10
N MET A 41 9.22 9.23 -13.72
CA MET A 41 10.29 8.62 -14.54
C MET A 41 10.63 9.44 -15.78
N THR A 42 9.64 10.12 -16.39
CA THR A 42 9.87 10.94 -17.60
C THR A 42 10.41 12.33 -17.29
N ASP A 43 9.78 13.01 -16.33
CA ASP A 43 9.93 14.45 -16.18
C ASP A 43 10.89 14.81 -15.02
N TYR A 44 10.87 14.03 -13.94
CA TYR A 44 11.59 14.37 -12.71
C TYR A 44 12.84 13.52 -12.47
N ALA A 45 12.85 12.27 -12.87
CA ALA A 45 14.06 11.41 -12.80
C ALA A 45 15.08 11.70 -13.90
N GLY A 46 14.74 12.60 -14.83
CA GLY A 46 15.64 13.00 -15.92
C GLY A 46 15.89 11.94 -16.99
N LEU A 47 15.06 10.89 -17.04
CA LEU A 47 15.24 9.75 -17.95
C LEU A 47 14.52 9.93 -19.31
N GLY A 48 13.59 10.88 -19.41
CA GLY A 48 12.86 11.18 -20.65
C GLY A 48 12.19 9.94 -21.27
N ALA A 49 12.44 9.71 -22.55
CA ALA A 49 11.87 8.57 -23.30
C ALA A 49 12.29 7.20 -22.72
N MET A 50 13.50 7.07 -22.19
CA MET A 50 13.95 5.86 -21.50
C MET A 50 13.10 5.60 -20.25
N GLY A 51 12.80 6.65 -19.48
CA GLY A 51 11.94 6.56 -18.29
C GLY A 51 10.53 6.11 -18.64
N ALA A 52 9.92 6.63 -19.71
CA ALA A 52 8.62 6.20 -20.19
C ALA A 52 8.61 4.72 -20.59
N THR A 53 9.62 4.27 -21.33
CA THR A 53 9.76 2.87 -21.75
C THR A 53 9.92 1.95 -20.53
N LEU A 54 10.79 2.31 -19.58
CA LEU A 54 11.04 1.55 -18.38
C LEU A 54 9.76 1.46 -17.51
N ALA A 55 9.09 2.59 -17.25
CA ALA A 55 7.86 2.62 -16.46
C ALA A 55 6.75 1.78 -17.11
N THR A 56 6.53 1.92 -18.42
CA THR A 56 5.51 1.14 -19.14
C THR A 56 5.82 -0.35 -19.10
N THR A 57 7.08 -0.73 -19.32
CA THR A 57 7.51 -2.14 -19.30
C THR A 57 7.32 -2.75 -17.90
N LEU A 58 7.68 -2.02 -16.84
CA LEU A 58 7.50 -2.48 -15.47
C LEU A 58 6.02 -2.63 -15.11
N LEU A 59 5.19 -1.63 -15.42
CA LEU A 59 3.74 -1.70 -15.15
C LEU A 59 3.07 -2.85 -15.91
N PHE A 60 3.52 -3.15 -17.13
CA PHE A 60 3.02 -4.29 -17.91
C PHE A 60 3.50 -5.63 -17.32
N ALA A 61 4.81 -5.71 -17.00
CA ALA A 61 5.40 -6.91 -16.41
C ALA A 61 4.76 -7.24 -15.06
N ALA A 62 4.50 -6.23 -14.22
CA ALA A 62 3.84 -6.40 -12.94
C ALA A 62 2.47 -7.07 -13.08
N ARG A 63 1.68 -6.71 -14.09
CA ARG A 63 0.36 -7.36 -14.32
C ARG A 63 0.48 -8.85 -14.61
N ILE A 64 1.57 -9.27 -15.26
CA ILE A 64 1.83 -10.69 -15.52
C ILE A 64 2.30 -11.38 -14.23
N VAL A 65 3.15 -10.70 -13.47
CA VAL A 65 3.65 -11.21 -12.17
C VAL A 65 2.50 -11.34 -11.17
N ASP A 66 1.63 -10.33 -11.05
CA ASP A 66 0.45 -10.34 -10.17
C ASP A 66 -0.45 -11.56 -10.44
N ALA A 67 -0.66 -11.91 -11.72
CA ALA A 67 -1.48 -13.05 -12.08
C ALA A 67 -0.96 -14.39 -11.53
N VAL A 68 0.37 -14.50 -11.32
CA VAL A 68 1.03 -15.69 -10.79
C VAL A 68 1.24 -15.58 -9.27
N ASP A 69 1.63 -14.41 -8.82
CA ASP A 69 2.01 -14.14 -7.43
C ASP A 69 0.80 -14.09 -6.48
N ASP A 70 -0.31 -13.52 -6.91
CA ASP A 70 -1.53 -13.41 -6.10
C ASP A 70 -2.06 -14.75 -5.56
N PRO A 71 -2.17 -15.83 -6.36
CA PRO A 71 -2.54 -17.15 -5.87
C PRO A 71 -1.50 -17.72 -4.89
N ILE A 72 -0.21 -17.53 -5.17
CA ILE A 72 0.88 -18.03 -4.34
C ILE A 72 0.87 -17.36 -2.96
N GLN A 73 0.72 -16.04 -2.94
CA GLN A 73 0.66 -15.29 -1.69
C GLN A 73 -0.61 -15.62 -0.90
N GLY A 74 -1.76 -15.79 -1.57
CA GLY A 74 -2.98 -16.26 -0.93
C GLY A 74 -2.75 -17.62 -0.24
N PHE A 75 -2.09 -18.56 -0.92
CA PHE A 75 -1.74 -19.85 -0.35
C PHE A 75 -0.76 -19.75 0.84
N ILE A 76 0.27 -18.91 0.73
CA ILE A 76 1.22 -18.66 1.84
C ILE A 76 0.50 -18.09 3.07
N MET A 77 -0.39 -17.11 2.88
CA MET A 77 -1.16 -16.51 3.96
C MET A 77 -2.13 -17.51 4.60
N ASP A 78 -2.79 -18.34 3.80
CA ASP A 78 -3.74 -19.35 4.29
C ASP A 78 -3.03 -20.52 5.00
N SER A 79 -1.83 -20.89 4.55
CA SER A 79 -0.99 -21.93 5.18
C SER A 79 -0.30 -21.44 6.45
N GLY A 80 -0.26 -20.14 6.68
CA GLY A 80 0.38 -19.53 7.84
C GLY A 80 -0.22 -20.01 9.16
N LYS A 81 0.65 -20.30 10.14
CA LYS A 81 0.23 -20.68 11.50
C LYS A 81 -0.31 -19.46 12.25
N LYS A 82 -1.32 -19.68 13.07
CA LYS A 82 -1.83 -18.65 13.98
C LYS A 82 -0.73 -18.19 14.94
N THR A 83 -0.41 -16.92 14.92
CA THR A 83 0.51 -16.29 15.87
C THR A 83 -0.25 -15.68 17.05
N ARG A 84 0.49 -15.23 18.08
CA ARG A 84 -0.09 -14.51 19.22
C ARG A 84 -0.82 -13.22 18.83
N ILE A 85 -0.46 -12.64 17.66
CA ILE A 85 -0.99 -11.37 17.18
C ILE A 85 -2.19 -11.59 16.23
N GLY A 86 -2.33 -12.79 15.67
CA GLY A 86 -3.32 -13.18 14.68
C GLY A 86 -2.70 -14.06 13.59
N LYS A 87 -3.49 -14.48 12.60
CA LYS A 87 -3.04 -15.27 11.45
C LYS A 87 -2.58 -14.36 10.31
N TYR A 88 -3.38 -13.36 9.97
CA TYR A 88 -3.13 -12.45 8.83
C TYR A 88 -2.40 -11.17 9.22
N LYS A 89 -2.56 -10.68 10.45
CA LYS A 89 -1.94 -9.44 10.93
C LYS A 89 -0.43 -9.34 10.71
N PRO A 90 0.39 -10.39 10.89
CA PRO A 90 1.82 -10.30 10.60
C PRO A 90 2.12 -9.97 9.12
N PHE A 91 1.34 -10.52 8.19
CA PHE A 91 1.50 -10.24 6.75
C PHE A 91 1.15 -8.80 6.42
N PHE A 92 0.12 -8.21 7.06
CA PHE A 92 -0.17 -6.78 6.91
C PHE A 92 0.97 -5.89 7.42
N LEU A 93 1.64 -6.27 8.50
CA LEU A 93 2.80 -5.53 8.98
C LEU A 93 3.95 -5.57 7.97
N ILE A 94 4.23 -6.75 7.41
CA ILE A 94 5.23 -6.91 6.34
C ILE A 94 4.85 -6.06 5.14
N SER A 95 3.59 -6.12 4.71
CA SER A 95 3.06 -5.28 3.63
C SER A 95 3.30 -3.79 3.87
N ILE A 96 2.95 -3.27 5.05
CA ILE A 96 3.15 -1.85 5.39
C ILE A 96 4.62 -1.47 5.26
N ILE A 97 5.53 -2.26 5.82
CA ILE A 97 6.96 -1.95 5.83
C ILE A 97 7.55 -2.03 4.42
N MET A 98 7.27 -3.10 3.68
CA MET A 98 7.79 -3.28 2.31
C MET A 98 7.25 -2.23 1.35
N THR A 99 5.94 -1.94 1.40
CA THR A 99 5.32 -0.90 0.57
C THR A 99 5.91 0.48 0.89
N CYS A 100 6.13 0.80 2.17
CA CYS A 100 6.75 2.05 2.58
C CYS A 100 8.17 2.19 2.01
N ILE A 101 9.02 1.19 2.25
CA ILE A 101 10.41 1.17 1.76
C ILE A 101 10.44 1.23 0.23
N GLY A 102 9.72 0.34 -0.43
CA GLY A 102 9.68 0.27 -1.89
C GLY A 102 9.23 1.60 -2.51
N CYS A 103 8.15 2.18 -1.99
CA CYS A 103 7.61 3.44 -2.52
C CYS A 103 8.57 4.63 -2.28
N ILE A 104 9.12 4.79 -1.08
CA ILE A 104 10.03 5.91 -0.77
C ILE A 104 11.29 5.84 -1.65
N PHE A 105 11.97 4.69 -1.67
CA PHE A 105 13.22 4.57 -2.43
C PHE A 105 13.02 4.56 -3.95
N LEU A 106 11.86 4.13 -4.43
CA LEU A 106 11.54 4.21 -5.85
C LEU A 106 11.49 5.65 -6.36
N TYR A 107 10.95 6.58 -5.57
CA TYR A 107 10.86 8.00 -5.89
C TYR A 107 12.07 8.83 -5.39
N ALA A 108 12.98 8.22 -4.64
CA ALA A 108 14.22 8.84 -4.16
C ALA A 108 15.44 8.27 -4.93
N LEU A 109 15.40 8.36 -6.27
CA LEU A 109 16.52 7.94 -7.12
C LEU A 109 17.72 8.86 -6.87
N PRO A 110 18.91 8.33 -6.47
CA PRO A 110 20.09 9.18 -6.28
C PRO A 110 20.54 9.85 -7.58
N GLU A 111 20.78 11.16 -7.56
CA GLU A 111 21.26 11.91 -8.74
C GLU A 111 22.58 11.33 -9.32
N SER A 112 23.43 10.77 -8.45
CA SER A 112 24.68 10.13 -8.87
C SER A 112 24.46 8.93 -9.82
N PHE A 113 23.27 8.32 -9.81
CA PHE A 113 22.95 7.19 -10.69
C PHE A 113 22.45 7.65 -12.06
N ALA A 114 21.97 8.90 -12.19
CA ALA A 114 21.46 9.44 -13.45
C ALA A 114 22.50 9.38 -14.60
N ALA A 115 23.79 9.43 -14.26
CA ALA A 115 24.88 9.30 -15.25
C ALA A 115 25.06 7.87 -15.81
N ASN A 116 24.51 6.84 -15.13
CA ASN A 116 24.64 5.44 -15.55
C ASN A 116 23.29 4.77 -15.70
N PRO A 117 22.76 4.61 -16.94
CA PRO A 117 21.43 4.04 -17.18
C PRO A 117 21.23 2.65 -16.58
N VAL A 118 22.29 1.86 -16.48
CA VAL A 118 22.21 0.49 -15.92
C VAL A 118 21.92 0.54 -14.42
N LEU A 119 22.56 1.45 -13.68
CA LEU A 119 22.31 1.61 -12.24
C LEU A 119 20.89 2.09 -11.98
N VAL A 120 20.39 3.01 -12.82
CA VAL A 120 19.00 3.48 -12.74
C VAL A 120 18.02 2.32 -12.91
N VAL A 121 18.20 1.51 -13.95
CA VAL A 121 17.33 0.35 -14.21
C VAL A 121 17.36 -0.62 -13.03
N ILE A 122 18.54 -0.96 -12.52
CA ILE A 122 18.68 -1.87 -11.38
C ILE A 122 17.95 -1.31 -10.16
N TRP A 123 18.15 -0.02 -9.84
CA TRP A 123 17.50 0.65 -8.71
C TRP A 123 15.98 0.62 -8.83
N VAL A 124 15.46 1.08 -9.96
CA VAL A 124 14.02 1.17 -10.20
C VAL A 124 13.37 -0.20 -10.18
N VAL A 125 13.94 -1.19 -10.88
CA VAL A 125 13.42 -2.56 -10.89
C VAL A 125 13.42 -3.17 -9.49
N PHE A 126 14.51 -3.00 -8.74
CA PHE A 126 14.62 -3.56 -7.38
C PHE A 126 13.56 -2.99 -6.43
N PHE A 127 13.47 -1.66 -6.34
CA PHE A 127 12.51 -1.04 -5.43
C PHE A 127 11.06 -1.15 -5.90
N TYR A 128 10.84 -1.23 -7.21
CA TYR A 128 9.53 -1.55 -7.75
C TYR A 128 9.08 -2.95 -7.33
N LEU A 129 9.95 -3.96 -7.42
CA LEU A 129 9.65 -5.32 -6.95
C LEU A 129 9.40 -5.38 -5.44
N VAL A 130 10.19 -4.64 -4.64
CA VAL A 130 9.94 -4.54 -3.19
C VAL A 130 8.56 -3.94 -2.90
N TYR A 131 8.18 -2.89 -3.62
CA TYR A 131 6.86 -2.28 -3.53
C TYR A 131 5.75 -3.26 -3.93
N ASP A 132 5.91 -3.93 -5.07
CA ASP A 132 4.93 -4.81 -5.69
C ASP A 132 4.63 -6.02 -4.79
N ILE A 133 5.67 -6.73 -4.36
CA ILE A 133 5.55 -7.85 -3.40
C ILE A 133 4.92 -7.36 -2.09
N GLY A 134 5.33 -6.19 -1.58
CA GLY A 134 4.77 -5.61 -0.37
C GLY A 134 3.27 -5.32 -0.51
N SER A 135 2.86 -4.72 -1.62
CA SER A 135 1.46 -4.38 -1.88
C SER A 135 0.58 -5.62 -2.03
N SER A 136 1.11 -6.69 -2.62
CA SER A 136 0.40 -7.95 -2.82
C SER A 136 0.09 -8.69 -1.52
N PHE A 137 0.87 -8.50 -0.45
CA PHE A 137 0.52 -9.03 0.89
C PHE A 137 -0.66 -8.30 1.55
N TYR A 138 -1.14 -7.20 0.98
CA TYR A 138 -2.33 -6.51 1.46
C TYR A 138 -3.60 -7.16 0.90
N LYS A 139 -4.11 -8.20 1.57
CA LYS A 139 -5.34 -8.92 1.19
C LYS A 139 -6.46 -8.60 2.20
N ASP A 140 -7.09 -7.45 2.06
CA ASP A 140 -8.18 -6.97 2.93
C ASP A 140 -9.34 -7.97 3.06
N ASN A 141 -9.70 -8.66 1.98
CA ASN A 141 -10.76 -9.67 1.98
C ASN A 141 -10.51 -10.82 2.98
N LEU A 142 -9.25 -11.26 3.15
CA LEU A 142 -8.89 -12.30 4.11
C LEU A 142 -9.08 -11.79 5.54
N LEU A 143 -8.66 -10.57 5.82
CA LEU A 143 -8.81 -9.93 7.12
C LEU A 143 -10.30 -9.75 7.48
N PHE A 144 -11.13 -9.25 6.56
CA PHE A 144 -12.55 -9.01 6.82
C PHE A 144 -13.31 -10.29 7.16
N ARG A 145 -12.92 -11.44 6.57
CA ARG A 145 -13.47 -12.75 6.92
C ARG A 145 -13.18 -13.17 8.36
N THR A 146 -12.03 -12.75 8.91
CA THR A 146 -11.70 -13.04 10.30
C THR A 146 -12.35 -12.09 11.30
N MET A 147 -12.87 -10.95 10.85
CA MET A 147 -13.51 -9.97 11.72
C MET A 147 -15.00 -10.25 11.93
N SER A 148 -15.72 -10.78 10.94
CA SER A 148 -17.14 -11.13 11.02
C SER A 148 -17.51 -12.25 10.06
N ASN A 149 -18.40 -13.15 10.50
CA ASN A 149 -19.01 -14.19 9.64
C ASN A 149 -20.24 -13.65 8.90
N ASP A 150 -20.85 -12.54 9.35
CA ASP A 150 -22.00 -11.93 8.71
C ASP A 150 -21.56 -11.10 7.47
N VAL A 151 -22.15 -11.41 6.31
CA VAL A 151 -21.88 -10.74 5.05
C VAL A 151 -22.24 -9.24 5.11
N ASN A 152 -23.36 -8.89 5.76
CA ASN A 152 -23.79 -7.50 5.90
C ASN A 152 -22.83 -6.69 6.77
N GLU A 153 -22.33 -7.28 7.85
CA GLU A 153 -21.35 -6.64 8.71
C GLU A 153 -20.00 -6.49 8.00
N ARG A 154 -19.56 -7.46 7.20
CA ARG A 154 -18.36 -7.35 6.35
C ARG A 154 -18.46 -6.23 5.32
N THR A 155 -19.64 -6.01 4.75
CA THR A 155 -19.85 -4.91 3.79
C THR A 155 -19.53 -3.55 4.42
N LYS A 156 -19.83 -3.34 5.71
CA LYS A 156 -19.47 -2.10 6.44
C LYS A 156 -17.96 -1.89 6.50
N LEU A 157 -17.17 -2.98 6.64
CA LEU A 157 -15.70 -2.90 6.65
C LEU A 157 -15.11 -2.51 5.29
N VAL A 158 -15.81 -2.81 4.19
CA VAL A 158 -15.34 -2.48 2.83
C VAL A 158 -15.59 -1.02 2.47
N ILE A 159 -16.70 -0.44 2.93
CA ILE A 159 -17.11 0.92 2.57
C ILE A 159 -16.07 1.96 2.99
N GLY A 160 -15.59 1.90 4.25
CA GLY A 160 -14.62 2.86 4.78
C GLY A 160 -13.34 2.94 3.93
N PRO A 161 -12.61 1.84 3.71
CA PRO A 161 -11.43 1.82 2.85
C PRO A 161 -11.67 2.31 1.42
N ARG A 162 -12.82 2.01 0.81
CA ARG A 162 -13.15 2.47 -0.55
C ARG A 162 -13.32 3.98 -0.63
N VAL A 163 -14.10 4.55 0.28
CA VAL A 163 -14.26 6.02 0.38
C VAL A 163 -12.92 6.68 0.67
N TRP A 164 -12.12 6.08 1.55
CA TRP A 164 -10.79 6.58 1.90
C TRP A 164 -9.84 6.60 0.70
N THR A 165 -9.84 5.55 -0.14
CA THR A 165 -9.05 5.51 -1.38
C THR A 165 -9.45 6.65 -2.34
N MET A 166 -10.73 6.96 -2.46
CA MET A 166 -11.19 8.11 -3.27
C MET A 166 -10.67 9.44 -2.71
N LEU A 167 -10.67 9.62 -1.39
CA LEU A 167 -10.11 10.82 -0.76
C LEU A 167 -8.60 10.93 -0.97
N MET A 168 -7.87 9.82 -0.91
CA MET A 168 -6.44 9.79 -1.24
C MET A 168 -6.20 10.17 -2.71
N GLY A 169 -7.07 9.75 -3.62
CA GLY A 169 -7.03 10.16 -5.03
C GLY A 169 -7.15 11.69 -5.20
N VAL A 170 -8.10 12.31 -4.49
CA VAL A 170 -8.24 13.78 -4.48
C VAL A 170 -6.99 14.46 -3.91
N LEU A 171 -6.42 13.92 -2.83
CA LEU A 171 -5.21 14.48 -2.23
C LEU A 171 -4.01 14.38 -3.17
N VAL A 172 -3.85 13.24 -3.86
CA VAL A 172 -2.77 13.04 -4.85
C VAL A 172 -2.99 13.91 -6.09
N SER A 173 -4.23 14.21 -6.50
CA SER A 173 -4.47 15.13 -7.62
C SER A 173 -3.99 16.57 -7.34
N MET A 174 -3.86 16.95 -6.07
CA MET A 174 -3.24 18.22 -5.64
C MET A 174 -1.71 18.16 -5.54
N PHE A 175 -1.09 17.01 -5.86
CA PHE A 175 0.36 16.79 -5.72
C PHE A 175 1.19 17.87 -6.39
N THR A 176 0.84 18.27 -7.62
CA THR A 176 1.58 19.28 -8.36
C THR A 176 1.59 20.64 -7.64
N VAL A 177 0.51 21.02 -6.98
CA VAL A 177 0.44 22.26 -6.20
C VAL A 177 1.43 22.20 -5.02
N PHE A 178 1.40 21.11 -4.27
CA PHE A 178 2.34 20.91 -3.15
C PHE A 178 3.79 20.81 -3.63
N LEU A 179 4.02 20.17 -4.79
CA LEU A 179 5.34 20.06 -5.38
C LEU A 179 5.94 21.44 -5.70
N VAL A 180 5.16 22.33 -6.32
CA VAL A 180 5.61 23.70 -6.64
C VAL A 180 5.89 24.47 -5.33
N MET A 181 5.06 24.33 -4.30
CA MET A 181 5.29 24.99 -3.01
C MET A 181 6.61 24.56 -2.34
N ILE A 182 6.94 23.27 -2.41
CA ILE A 182 8.19 22.72 -1.88
C ILE A 182 9.37 23.14 -2.75
N ASN A 183 9.22 23.06 -4.08
CA ASN A 183 10.28 23.44 -5.02
C ASN A 183 10.69 24.91 -4.91
N ASN A 184 9.78 25.82 -4.59
CA ASN A 184 10.10 27.22 -4.32
C ASN A 184 11.08 27.43 -3.17
N LYS A 185 11.21 26.44 -2.28
CA LYS A 185 12.16 26.48 -1.16
C LYS A 185 13.45 25.72 -1.42
N ILE A 186 13.38 24.63 -2.17
CA ILE A 186 14.50 23.70 -2.41
C ILE A 186 15.24 24.06 -3.71
N GLY A 187 14.52 24.51 -4.75
CA GLY A 187 15.09 24.87 -6.05
C GLY A 187 15.43 23.68 -6.97
N ASN A 188 15.11 22.44 -6.56
CA ASN A 188 15.31 21.22 -7.35
C ASN A 188 14.03 20.38 -7.35
N TYR A 189 13.43 20.18 -8.52
CA TYR A 189 12.17 19.42 -8.66
C TYR A 189 12.33 17.95 -8.33
N HIS A 190 13.47 17.34 -8.63
CA HIS A 190 13.75 15.94 -8.32
C HIS A 190 13.71 15.70 -6.81
N ASP A 191 14.44 16.48 -6.03
CA ASP A 191 14.49 16.37 -4.57
C ASP A 191 13.13 16.74 -3.94
N SER A 192 12.49 17.77 -4.49
CA SER A 192 11.15 18.20 -4.03
C SER A 192 10.12 17.11 -4.19
N PHE A 193 10.19 16.36 -5.30
CA PHE A 193 9.31 15.22 -5.56
C PHE A 193 9.56 14.08 -4.54
N ALA A 194 10.82 13.69 -4.35
CA ALA A 194 11.20 12.65 -3.40
C ALA A 194 10.78 12.99 -1.97
N ILE A 195 10.99 14.24 -1.54
CA ILE A 195 10.59 14.73 -0.21
C ILE A 195 9.08 14.70 -0.04
N LEU A 196 8.32 15.19 -1.04
CA LEU A 196 6.87 15.21 -0.96
C LEU A 196 6.28 13.78 -0.86
N VAL A 197 6.76 12.85 -1.71
CA VAL A 197 6.36 11.45 -1.63
C VAL A 197 6.72 10.85 -0.27
N THR A 198 7.92 11.11 0.23
CA THR A 198 8.37 10.61 1.53
C THR A 198 7.47 11.09 2.67
N ILE A 199 7.06 12.35 2.66
CA ILE A 199 6.12 12.91 3.65
C ILE A 199 4.76 12.22 3.53
N MET A 200 4.20 12.12 2.33
CA MET A 200 2.87 11.52 2.11
C MET A 200 2.85 10.04 2.50
N VAL A 201 3.83 9.26 2.04
CA VAL A 201 3.96 7.84 2.37
C VAL A 201 4.27 7.63 3.85
N GLY A 202 5.10 8.48 4.45
CA GLY A 202 5.41 8.44 5.89
C GLY A 202 4.17 8.65 6.75
N ILE A 203 3.34 9.65 6.45
CA ILE A 203 2.07 9.88 7.13
C ILE A 203 1.12 8.68 6.93
N ALA A 204 1.02 8.17 5.69
CA ALA A 204 0.19 7.01 5.38
C ALA A 204 0.64 5.76 6.15
N THR A 205 1.95 5.56 6.30
CA THR A 205 2.53 4.45 7.08
C THR A 205 2.15 4.55 8.55
N ILE A 206 2.28 5.73 9.16
CA ILE A 206 1.89 5.96 10.57
C ILE A 206 0.41 5.66 10.78
N LEU A 207 -0.47 6.17 9.90
CA LEU A 207 -1.89 5.91 9.97
C LEU A 207 -2.21 4.42 9.81
N SER A 208 -1.53 3.72 8.89
CA SER A 208 -1.71 2.28 8.68
C SER A 208 -1.23 1.47 9.88
N LEU A 209 -0.15 1.86 10.54
CA LEU A 209 0.29 1.22 11.79
C LEU A 209 -0.73 1.41 12.91
N ILE A 210 -1.30 2.61 13.06
CA ILE A 210 -2.39 2.84 14.02
C ILE A 210 -3.57 1.92 13.72
N GLY A 211 -3.99 1.82 12.46
CA GLY A 211 -5.04 0.90 12.02
C GLY A 211 -4.72 -0.56 12.34
N TRP A 212 -3.47 -0.97 12.11
CA TRP A 212 -3.01 -2.32 12.43
C TRP A 212 -3.14 -2.67 13.92
N PHE A 213 -2.87 -1.74 14.82
CA PHE A 213 -3.10 -1.92 16.26
C PHE A 213 -4.59 -1.99 16.62
N MET A 214 -5.44 -1.23 15.92
CA MET A 214 -6.88 -1.16 16.21
C MET A 214 -7.63 -2.41 15.75
N VAL A 215 -7.24 -3.01 14.65
CA VAL A 215 -7.92 -4.17 14.05
C VAL A 215 -7.67 -5.43 14.88
N LYS A 216 -8.74 -6.22 15.10
CA LYS A 216 -8.70 -7.49 15.85
C LYS A 216 -9.31 -8.61 15.03
N GLU A 217 -8.57 -9.69 14.84
CA GLU A 217 -9.08 -10.95 14.26
C GLU A 217 -9.91 -11.66 15.32
N ARG A 218 -11.20 -11.96 15.03
CA ARG A 218 -12.14 -12.60 15.96
C ARG A 218 -12.41 -14.05 15.63
N HIS A 219 -12.50 -14.36 14.31
CA HIS A 219 -12.82 -15.68 13.78
C HIS A 219 -11.65 -16.19 12.94
N VAL A 220 -10.69 -16.84 13.59
CA VAL A 220 -9.57 -17.48 12.89
C VAL A 220 -9.87 -18.97 12.79
N VAL A 221 -10.17 -19.45 11.59
CA VAL A 221 -10.28 -20.89 11.33
C VAL A 221 -8.87 -21.47 11.36
N GLU A 222 -8.62 -22.33 12.32
CA GLU A 222 -7.39 -23.12 12.36
C GLU A 222 -7.54 -24.24 11.32
N ASN A 223 -6.63 -24.31 10.33
CA ASN A 223 -6.62 -25.42 9.40
C ASN A 223 -6.39 -26.69 10.22
N GLN A 224 -7.38 -27.57 10.28
CA GLN A 224 -7.19 -28.90 10.83
C GLN A 224 -6.14 -29.59 9.96
N PRO A 225 -5.09 -30.17 10.52
CA PRO A 225 -4.18 -31.03 9.74
C PRO A 225 -5.01 -32.21 9.24
N GLY A 226 -5.15 -32.30 7.89
CA GLY A 226 -5.67 -33.46 7.21
C GLY A 226 -4.69 -34.63 7.27
#